data_809b591d0e2e672ff9d6d087ec5ec9d4
#
_entry.id   809b591d0e2e672ff9d6d087ec5ec9d4
#
_cell.length_a   1.000
_cell.length_b   1.000
_cell.length_c   1.000
_cell.angle_alpha   90.00
_cell.angle_beta   90.00
_cell.angle_gamma   90.00
#
_symmetry.space_group_name_H-M   'P 1'
#
loop_
_entity.id
_entity.type
_entity.pdbx_description
1 polymer ?
#
loop_
_entity_poly.entity_id
_entity_poly.type
_entity_poly.pdbx_seq_one_letter_code
_entity_poly.pdbx_strand_id
1 'polypeptide(L)'
;TQNRMVQALGIEKNLFTSVGAFQEEDGATTVTADVSGHYYAYVGDTGVNTLKMESEAGSKNFSQVKYHYICDLGWHDAGDVISLTSDDSDSLNVTACRLNFDVMDEVISILGEQTMTVDSYSSTQINGHINVSRAGELILSVAYEPGWTILVDGREVQPGLFDDTFISLSLTEGEHTIEMRYRPAGLIIGIIVSLICLAVFVAIILLERRRRKMSGPQVPEDQAQQHPFR
;
A
#
# COMPACT_ATOMS: atom_id res chain seq x y z
N THR A 1 15.09 -1.53 3.31
CA THR A 1 14.37 -0.35 2.82
C THR A 1 14.40 0.78 3.85
N GLN A 2 13.89 0.58 5.09
CA GLN A 2 13.84 1.65 6.12
C GLN A 2 15.24 2.18 6.51
N ASN A 3 16.26 1.33 6.63
CA ASN A 3 17.62 1.79 6.85
C ASN A 3 18.16 2.65 5.70
N ARG A 4 17.77 2.35 4.43
CA ARG A 4 18.14 3.19 3.27
C ARG A 4 17.51 4.58 3.35
N MET A 5 16.24 4.66 3.80
CA MET A 5 15.57 5.95 4.01
C MET A 5 16.29 6.79 5.06
N VAL A 6 16.69 6.18 6.16
CA VAL A 6 17.45 6.85 7.23
C VAL A 6 18.80 7.34 6.73
N GLN A 7 19.51 6.52 5.96
CA GLN A 7 20.78 6.90 5.33
C GLN A 7 20.62 8.04 4.32
N ALA A 8 19.51 8.10 3.59
CA ALA A 8 19.22 9.22 2.69
C ALA A 8 18.98 10.56 3.43
N LEU A 9 18.64 10.52 4.72
CA LEU A 9 18.59 11.69 5.60
C LEU A 9 19.96 12.09 6.17
N GLY A 10 21.02 11.37 5.80
CA GLY A 10 22.40 11.62 6.27
C GLY A 10 22.74 10.96 7.61
N ILE A 11 21.89 10.07 8.12
CA ILE A 11 22.13 9.35 9.37
C ILE A 11 22.87 8.05 9.05
N GLU A 12 24.09 7.88 9.57
CA GLU A 12 24.94 6.71 9.29
C GLU A 12 24.47 5.45 10.04
N LYS A 13 23.81 5.59 11.17
CA LYS A 13 23.34 4.48 11.97
C LYS A 13 22.06 3.85 11.39
N ASN A 14 21.91 2.55 11.59
CA ASN A 14 20.73 1.84 11.16
C ASN A 14 19.55 2.04 12.15
N LEU A 15 18.36 2.30 11.61
CA LEU A 15 17.11 2.33 12.37
C LEU A 15 16.74 0.94 12.90
N PHE A 16 16.95 -0.10 12.07
CA PHE A 16 16.78 -1.50 12.46
C PHE A 16 18.11 -2.22 12.38
N THR A 17 18.54 -2.75 13.51
CA THR A 17 19.74 -3.57 13.63
C THR A 17 19.37 -5.04 13.60
N SER A 18 19.97 -5.81 12.69
CA SER A 18 19.75 -7.28 12.65
C SER A 18 20.31 -7.94 13.89
N VAL A 19 19.54 -8.89 14.40
CA VAL A 19 19.89 -9.73 15.55
C VAL A 19 19.94 -11.18 15.08
N GLY A 20 20.90 -11.97 15.58
CA GLY A 20 21.03 -13.37 15.23
C GLY A 20 19.81 -14.19 15.67
N ALA A 21 19.34 -15.05 14.77
CA ALA A 21 18.34 -16.07 15.08
C ALA A 21 18.97 -17.45 14.87
N PHE A 22 18.79 -18.35 15.83
CA PHE A 22 19.44 -19.66 15.86
C PHE A 22 18.38 -20.76 15.91
N GLN A 23 18.52 -21.74 15.02
CA GLN A 23 17.65 -22.92 15.01
C GLN A 23 18.14 -23.90 16.08
N GLU A 24 17.23 -24.31 16.95
CA GLU A 24 17.47 -25.33 17.98
C GLU A 24 17.15 -26.74 17.45
N GLU A 25 17.66 -27.78 18.15
CA GLU A 25 17.42 -29.17 17.75
C GLU A 25 15.95 -29.61 17.86
N ASP A 26 15.19 -28.97 18.75
CA ASP A 26 13.75 -29.22 18.96
C ASP A 26 12.83 -28.53 17.95
N GLY A 27 13.40 -27.81 16.96
CA GLY A 27 12.65 -27.11 15.95
C GLY A 27 12.32 -25.65 16.28
N ALA A 28 12.59 -25.18 17.49
CA ALA A 28 12.43 -23.78 17.85
C ALA A 28 13.53 -22.91 17.19
N THR A 29 13.18 -21.69 16.86
CA THR A 29 14.17 -20.67 16.46
C THR A 29 14.28 -19.66 17.60
N THR A 30 15.47 -19.52 18.17
CA THR A 30 15.72 -18.60 19.28
C THR A 30 16.38 -17.32 18.83
N VAL A 31 15.96 -16.21 19.44
CA VAL A 31 16.55 -14.88 19.30
C VAL A 31 16.91 -14.39 20.69
N THR A 32 18.19 -14.11 20.93
CA THR A 32 18.64 -13.53 22.20
C THR A 32 18.71 -12.02 22.07
N ALA A 33 18.03 -11.29 22.96
CA ALA A 33 18.08 -9.85 23.02
C ALA A 33 19.49 -9.38 23.39
N ASP A 34 20.20 -8.74 22.46
CA ASP A 34 21.57 -8.24 22.65
C ASP A 34 21.60 -6.99 23.54
N VAL A 35 20.57 -6.18 23.50
CA VAL A 35 20.37 -4.96 24.28
C VAL A 35 18.89 -4.82 24.59
N SER A 36 18.52 -4.23 25.73
CA SER A 36 17.12 -3.93 26.04
C SER A 36 16.52 -3.05 24.96
N GLY A 37 15.35 -3.44 24.41
CA GLY A 37 14.72 -2.74 23.30
C GLY A 37 13.52 -3.45 22.71
N HIS A 38 12.97 -2.87 21.65
CA HIS A 38 11.83 -3.40 20.94
C HIS A 38 12.28 -4.27 19.77
N TYR A 39 11.80 -5.51 19.72
CA TYR A 39 12.21 -6.52 18.76
C TYR A 39 11.10 -6.86 17.77
N TYR A 40 11.50 -7.18 16.57
CA TYR A 40 10.63 -7.58 15.46
C TYR A 40 11.20 -8.80 14.76
N ALA A 41 10.33 -9.63 14.23
CA ALA A 41 10.69 -10.77 13.40
C ALA A 41 9.96 -10.74 12.06
N TYR A 42 10.63 -11.29 11.07
CA TYR A 42 10.11 -11.53 9.73
C TYR A 42 10.38 -12.98 9.37
N VAL A 43 9.33 -13.70 8.94
CA VAL A 43 9.44 -15.10 8.49
C VAL A 43 9.50 -15.10 6.97
N GLY A 44 10.60 -15.64 6.41
CA GLY A 44 10.85 -15.70 4.97
C GLY A 44 10.10 -16.84 4.27
N ASP A 45 9.58 -17.80 5.02
CA ASP A 45 8.95 -19.00 4.50
C ASP A 45 7.50 -18.76 4.09
N THR A 46 7.17 -19.00 2.83
CA THR A 46 5.81 -18.81 2.29
C THR A 46 4.82 -19.90 2.74
N GLY A 47 5.32 -21.04 3.24
CA GLY A 47 4.52 -22.15 3.77
C GLY A 47 4.04 -21.96 5.20
N VAL A 48 4.70 -21.08 5.97
CA VAL A 48 4.42 -20.84 7.39
C VAL A 48 3.28 -19.82 7.51
N ASN A 49 2.16 -20.21 8.09
CA ASN A 49 1.00 -19.34 8.29
C ASN A 49 0.88 -18.80 9.71
N THR A 50 1.38 -19.53 10.68
CA THR A 50 1.29 -19.20 12.11
C THR A 50 2.69 -19.11 12.72
N LEU A 51 2.89 -18.20 13.65
CA LEU A 51 4.10 -18.08 14.44
C LEU A 51 3.70 -17.88 15.90
N LYS A 52 4.27 -18.66 16.77
CA LYS A 52 4.13 -18.54 18.21
C LYS A 52 5.43 -18.01 18.80
N MET A 53 5.34 -16.99 19.62
CA MET A 53 6.44 -16.42 20.36
C MET A 53 6.25 -16.68 21.84
N GLU A 54 7.31 -17.15 22.52
CA GLU A 54 7.39 -17.32 23.96
C GLU A 54 8.66 -16.68 24.49
N SER A 55 8.56 -15.99 25.62
CA SER A 55 9.69 -15.39 26.35
C SER A 55 9.32 -15.19 27.81
N GLU A 56 10.25 -14.73 28.64
CA GLU A 56 9.95 -14.35 30.02
C GLU A 56 8.94 -13.19 30.11
N ALA A 57 8.90 -12.30 29.10
CA ALA A 57 7.96 -11.19 29.01
C ALA A 57 6.53 -11.64 28.66
N GLY A 58 6.33 -12.89 28.22
CA GLY A 58 5.03 -13.46 27.88
C GLY A 58 5.02 -14.23 26.57
N SER A 59 3.82 -14.47 26.04
CA SER A 59 3.61 -15.16 24.77
C SER A 59 2.71 -14.37 23.82
N LYS A 60 2.99 -14.48 22.51
CA LYS A 60 2.17 -13.91 21.43
C LYS A 60 1.97 -14.93 20.33
N ASN A 61 0.80 -14.89 19.68
CA ASN A 61 0.52 -15.69 18.49
C ASN A 61 0.28 -14.75 17.31
N PHE A 62 0.94 -15.05 16.19
CA PHE A 62 0.78 -14.32 14.93
C PHE A 62 0.16 -15.26 13.90
N SER A 63 -0.75 -14.74 13.09
CA SER A 63 -1.39 -15.46 11.98
C SER A 63 -1.11 -14.78 10.65
N GLN A 64 -1.22 -15.54 9.57
CA GLN A 64 -1.00 -15.04 8.21
C GLN A 64 0.44 -14.54 7.93
N VAL A 65 1.43 -15.03 8.68
CA VAL A 65 2.84 -14.62 8.52
C VAL A 65 3.41 -14.94 7.14
N LYS A 66 2.82 -15.90 6.40
CA LYS A 66 3.15 -16.22 5.00
C LYS A 66 3.01 -15.05 4.02
N TYR A 67 2.30 -13.99 4.39
CA TYR A 67 2.19 -12.77 3.60
C TYR A 67 3.28 -11.76 3.92
N HIS A 68 4.37 -12.21 4.55
CA HIS A 68 5.53 -11.40 4.87
C HIS A 68 5.24 -10.25 5.85
N TYR A 69 4.35 -10.49 6.80
CA TYR A 69 4.10 -9.53 7.88
C TYR A 69 5.28 -9.44 8.84
N ILE A 70 5.53 -8.23 9.31
CA ILE A 70 6.46 -7.99 10.41
C ILE A 70 5.76 -8.33 11.72
N CYS A 71 6.31 -9.32 12.45
CA CYS A 71 5.82 -9.73 13.75
C CYS A 71 6.45 -8.84 14.84
N ASP A 72 5.63 -8.13 15.57
CA ASP A 72 6.05 -7.32 16.72
C ASP A 72 6.22 -8.22 17.94
N LEU A 73 7.48 -8.56 18.25
CA LEU A 73 7.81 -9.39 19.39
C LEU A 73 7.66 -8.64 20.72
N GLY A 74 7.74 -7.31 20.71
CA GLY A 74 7.62 -6.48 21.89
C GLY A 74 8.95 -6.03 22.47
N TRP A 75 8.88 -5.50 23.69
CA TRP A 75 10.04 -5.09 24.46
C TRP A 75 10.65 -6.28 25.18
N HIS A 76 11.99 -6.40 25.11
CA HIS A 76 12.77 -7.41 25.82
C HIS A 76 13.99 -6.76 26.46
N ASP A 77 14.39 -7.27 27.61
CA ASP A 77 15.60 -6.85 28.29
C ASP A 77 16.83 -7.59 27.75
N ALA A 78 18.00 -6.98 27.91
CA ALA A 78 19.25 -7.57 27.44
C ALA A 78 19.48 -8.96 28.11
N GLY A 79 19.67 -9.98 27.28
CA GLY A 79 19.82 -11.37 27.72
C GLY A 79 18.55 -12.21 27.63
N ASP A 80 17.38 -11.60 27.44
CA ASP A 80 16.13 -12.35 27.25
C ASP A 80 16.23 -13.25 26.02
N VAL A 81 15.71 -14.47 26.15
CA VAL A 81 15.61 -15.43 25.06
C VAL A 81 14.17 -15.45 24.55
N ILE A 82 14.00 -15.20 23.27
CA ILE A 82 12.73 -15.20 22.56
C ILE A 82 12.68 -16.48 21.73
N SER A 83 11.79 -17.40 22.07
CA SER A 83 11.57 -18.64 21.33
C SER A 83 10.45 -18.45 20.31
N LEU A 84 10.71 -18.83 19.06
CA LEU A 84 9.79 -18.75 17.94
C LEU A 84 9.53 -20.15 17.40
N THR A 85 8.28 -20.58 17.38
CA THR A 85 7.84 -21.88 16.87
C THR A 85 6.66 -21.73 15.92
N SER A 86 6.42 -22.76 15.12
CA SER A 86 5.26 -22.83 14.23
C SER A 86 4.72 -24.25 14.18
N ASP A 87 3.39 -24.38 14.12
CA ASP A 87 2.75 -25.68 13.88
C ASP A 87 2.82 -26.09 12.38
N ASP A 88 3.22 -25.16 11.52
CA ASP A 88 3.28 -25.38 10.07
C ASP A 88 4.65 -25.90 9.60
N SER A 89 5.71 -25.78 10.40
CA SER A 89 7.09 -26.18 10.04
C SER A 89 7.97 -26.37 11.26
N ASP A 90 8.79 -27.43 11.20
CA ASP A 90 9.83 -27.71 12.21
C ASP A 90 11.10 -26.85 12.04
N SER A 91 11.14 -25.99 11.04
CA SER A 91 12.27 -25.12 10.74
C SER A 91 11.78 -23.78 10.20
N LEU A 92 12.26 -22.68 10.77
CA LEU A 92 11.85 -21.33 10.44
C LEU A 92 13.02 -20.51 9.91
N ASN A 93 12.84 -19.90 8.74
CA ASN A 93 13.76 -18.90 8.23
C ASN A 93 13.36 -17.52 8.78
N VAL A 94 13.90 -17.18 9.93
CA VAL A 94 13.60 -15.95 10.67
C VAL A 94 14.69 -14.91 10.49
N THR A 95 14.28 -13.70 10.11
CA THR A 95 15.12 -12.51 10.24
C THR A 95 14.60 -11.69 11.41
N ALA A 96 15.40 -11.55 12.46
CA ALA A 96 15.07 -10.72 13.60
C ALA A 96 15.82 -9.40 13.57
N CYS A 97 15.20 -8.35 14.07
CA CYS A 97 15.79 -7.02 14.17
C CYS A 97 15.29 -6.28 15.41
N ARG A 98 16.11 -5.38 15.89
CA ARG A 98 15.82 -4.45 16.99
C ARG A 98 15.70 -3.02 16.47
N LEU A 99 14.70 -2.29 16.93
CA LEU A 99 14.52 -0.87 16.66
C LEU A 99 15.52 -0.05 17.48
N ASN A 100 16.20 0.88 16.85
CA ASN A 100 17.06 1.86 17.49
C ASN A 100 16.27 3.16 17.73
N PHE A 101 15.87 3.38 18.98
CA PHE A 101 15.09 4.56 19.36
C PHE A 101 15.85 5.87 19.21
N ASP A 102 17.17 5.90 19.48
CA ASP A 102 17.97 7.11 19.29
C ASP A 102 17.96 7.57 17.83
N VAL A 103 18.04 6.60 16.91
CA VAL A 103 17.95 6.89 15.46
C VAL A 103 16.54 7.30 15.07
N MET A 104 15.52 6.70 15.68
CA MET A 104 14.13 7.11 15.44
C MET A 104 13.90 8.55 15.87
N ASP A 105 14.38 8.94 17.05
CA ASP A 105 14.26 10.29 17.58
C ASP A 105 15.01 11.30 16.69
N GLU A 106 16.19 10.93 16.18
CA GLU A 106 16.95 11.73 15.22
C GLU A 106 16.19 11.92 13.90
N VAL A 107 15.61 10.85 13.35
CA VAL A 107 14.74 10.91 12.14
C VAL A 107 13.55 11.83 12.38
N ILE A 108 12.86 11.68 13.51
CA ILE A 108 11.70 12.50 13.86
C ILE A 108 12.11 13.98 13.98
N SER A 109 13.26 14.23 14.61
CA SER A 109 13.79 15.60 14.73
C SER A 109 14.06 16.24 13.37
N ILE A 110 14.76 15.53 12.47
CA ILE A 110 15.09 16.04 11.12
C ILE A 110 13.82 16.27 10.29
N LEU A 111 12.92 15.30 10.24
CA LEU A 111 11.68 15.39 9.45
C LEU A 111 10.68 16.39 10.07
N GLY A 112 10.77 16.62 11.37
CA GLY A 112 9.91 17.55 12.09
C GLY A 112 10.34 19.01 12.02
N GLU A 113 11.56 19.32 11.58
CA GLU A 113 12.05 20.70 11.50
C GLU A 113 11.19 21.58 10.59
N GLN A 114 10.75 21.02 9.46
CA GLN A 114 9.91 21.72 8.50
C GLN A 114 8.86 20.75 7.95
N THR A 115 7.62 20.99 8.29
CA THR A 115 6.51 20.16 7.84
C THR A 115 5.53 20.95 7.00
N MET A 116 4.97 20.31 5.97
CA MET A 116 3.87 20.87 5.20
C MET A 116 2.60 20.89 6.06
N THR A 117 1.93 22.03 6.13
CA THR A 117 0.58 22.12 6.67
C THR A 117 -0.41 21.71 5.60
N VAL A 118 -1.24 20.71 5.89
CA VAL A 118 -2.30 20.28 4.99
C VAL A 118 -3.55 21.11 5.25
N ASP A 119 -3.95 21.93 4.28
CA ASP A 119 -5.12 22.82 4.38
C ASP A 119 -6.42 22.05 4.09
N SER A 120 -6.37 21.15 3.11
CA SER A 120 -7.50 20.31 2.75
C SER A 120 -7.04 19.03 2.06
N TYR A 121 -7.81 17.94 2.25
CA TYR A 121 -7.56 16.68 1.55
C TYR A 121 -8.87 15.94 1.23
N SER A 122 -8.80 15.12 0.18
CA SER A 122 -9.83 14.18 -0.21
C SER A 122 -9.16 12.93 -0.80
N SER A 123 -9.94 11.96 -1.25
CA SER A 123 -9.41 10.76 -1.93
C SER A 123 -8.64 11.06 -3.24
N THR A 124 -8.81 12.25 -3.81
CA THR A 124 -8.22 12.62 -5.11
C THR A 124 -7.54 13.98 -5.12
N GLN A 125 -7.44 14.63 -3.97
CA GLN A 125 -6.85 15.97 -3.88
C GLN A 125 -6.21 16.20 -2.51
N ILE A 126 -5.03 16.81 -2.52
CA ILE A 126 -4.32 17.28 -1.32
C ILE A 126 -3.85 18.70 -1.62
N ASN A 127 -4.17 19.64 -0.74
CA ASN A 127 -3.69 21.01 -0.81
C ASN A 127 -3.03 21.39 0.51
N GLY A 128 -1.96 22.12 0.44
CA GLY A 128 -1.25 22.60 1.62
C GLY A 128 -0.22 23.66 1.30
N HIS A 129 0.44 24.11 2.34
CA HIS A 129 1.51 25.08 2.26
C HIS A 129 2.67 24.71 3.17
N ILE A 130 3.84 25.20 2.83
CA ILE A 130 5.07 25.02 3.61
C ILE A 130 5.91 26.29 3.51
N ASN A 131 6.54 26.67 4.63
CA ASN A 131 7.57 27.70 4.65
C ASN A 131 8.94 27.04 4.77
N VAL A 132 9.71 27.06 3.70
CA VAL A 132 11.03 26.42 3.57
C VAL A 132 12.11 27.38 4.01
N SER A 133 12.83 27.06 5.09
CA SER A 133 13.93 27.90 5.60
C SER A 133 15.22 27.73 4.84
N ARG A 134 15.40 26.64 4.10
CA ARG A 134 16.56 26.30 3.28
C ARG A 134 16.15 25.38 2.14
N ALA A 135 16.58 25.67 0.94
CA ALA A 135 16.31 24.82 -0.23
C ALA A 135 16.62 23.34 0.05
N GLY A 136 15.69 22.47 -0.33
CA GLY A 136 15.75 21.04 -0.03
C GLY A 136 14.65 20.24 -0.73
N GLU A 137 14.47 19.01 -0.30
CA GLU A 137 13.41 18.13 -0.79
C GLU A 137 12.32 17.92 0.25
N LEU A 138 11.09 18.19 -0.15
CA LEU A 138 9.90 17.81 0.60
C LEU A 138 9.53 16.39 0.22
N ILE A 139 9.58 15.48 1.20
CA ILE A 139 9.15 14.09 1.02
C ILE A 139 7.71 13.96 1.49
N LEU A 140 6.84 13.50 0.62
CA LEU A 140 5.44 13.24 0.92
C LEU A 140 5.25 11.74 1.15
N SER A 141 4.55 11.37 2.23
CA SER A 141 4.20 9.96 2.51
C SER A 141 3.08 9.44 1.59
N VAL A 142 3.14 9.85 0.33
CA VAL A 142 2.23 9.48 -0.75
C VAL A 142 3.01 8.68 -1.77
N ALA A 143 2.57 7.44 -2.02
CA ALA A 143 3.17 6.63 -3.06
C ALA A 143 2.92 7.26 -4.43
N TYR A 144 3.97 7.25 -5.27
CA TYR A 144 3.82 7.74 -6.63
C TYR A 144 3.04 6.73 -7.47
N GLU A 145 2.01 7.24 -8.13
CA GLU A 145 1.30 6.52 -9.20
C GLU A 145 1.10 7.43 -10.42
N PRO A 146 1.13 6.87 -11.64
CA PRO A 146 0.77 7.62 -12.83
C PRO A 146 -0.67 8.13 -12.75
N GLY A 147 -0.85 9.41 -12.65
CA GLY A 147 -2.17 10.04 -12.47
C GLY A 147 -2.15 11.20 -11.49
N TRP A 148 -1.08 11.35 -10.72
CA TRP A 148 -0.84 12.55 -9.95
C TRP A 148 -0.41 13.71 -10.85
N THR A 149 -1.12 14.82 -10.73
CA THR A 149 -0.72 16.15 -11.22
C THR A 149 -0.38 17.01 -10.02
N ILE A 150 0.83 17.52 -9.97
CA ILE A 150 1.34 18.27 -8.81
C ILE A 150 1.68 19.69 -9.27
N LEU A 151 1.17 20.66 -8.55
CA LEU A 151 1.48 22.06 -8.76
C LEU A 151 2.20 22.62 -7.52
N VAL A 152 3.28 23.33 -7.75
CA VAL A 152 3.98 24.14 -6.76
C VAL A 152 3.82 25.59 -7.19
N ASP A 153 3.24 26.43 -6.34
CA ASP A 153 2.94 27.85 -6.61
C ASP A 153 2.14 28.05 -7.92
N GLY A 154 1.17 27.14 -8.16
CA GLY A 154 0.32 27.14 -9.35
C GLY A 154 0.98 26.67 -10.64
N ARG A 155 2.24 26.21 -10.60
CA ARG A 155 2.97 25.66 -11.76
C ARG A 155 3.09 24.15 -11.64
N GLU A 156 2.78 23.44 -12.70
CA GLU A 156 2.92 21.99 -12.75
C GLU A 156 4.40 21.60 -12.70
N VAL A 157 4.75 20.68 -11.80
CA VAL A 157 6.08 20.15 -11.62
C VAL A 157 6.10 18.64 -11.79
N GLN A 158 7.23 18.11 -12.26
CA GLN A 158 7.46 16.67 -12.28
C GLN A 158 8.04 16.27 -10.93
N PRO A 159 7.38 15.34 -10.18
CA PRO A 159 7.91 14.89 -8.92
C PRO A 159 9.16 14.04 -9.09
N GLY A 160 10.08 14.15 -8.14
CA GLY A 160 11.11 13.15 -7.87
C GLY A 160 10.51 11.96 -7.12
N LEU A 161 11.32 10.91 -6.96
CA LEU A 161 10.97 9.73 -6.17
C LEU A 161 11.99 9.55 -5.05
N PHE A 162 11.48 9.48 -3.83
CA PHE A 162 12.27 9.09 -2.68
C PHE A 162 12.14 7.57 -2.47
N ASP A 163 13.27 6.86 -2.48
CA ASP A 163 13.37 5.39 -2.41
C ASP A 163 12.46 4.66 -3.42
N ASP A 164 12.39 5.19 -4.66
CA ASP A 164 11.59 4.66 -5.79
C ASP A 164 10.09 4.48 -5.48
N THR A 165 9.60 5.11 -4.42
CA THR A 165 8.24 4.88 -3.92
C THR A 165 7.48 6.17 -3.63
N PHE A 166 8.08 7.06 -2.84
CA PHE A 166 7.38 8.24 -2.35
C PHE A 166 7.63 9.45 -3.22
N ILE A 167 6.62 10.31 -3.32
CA ILE A 167 6.74 11.58 -4.04
C ILE A 167 7.72 12.49 -3.31
N SER A 168 8.72 13.03 -4.03
CA SER A 168 9.58 14.12 -3.54
C SER A 168 9.44 15.36 -4.42
N LEU A 169 9.53 16.54 -3.79
CA LEU A 169 9.46 17.84 -4.45
C LEU A 169 10.65 18.69 -4.05
N SER A 170 11.45 19.11 -5.03
CA SER A 170 12.55 20.05 -4.78
C SER A 170 11.98 21.45 -4.60
N LEU A 171 12.18 22.04 -3.42
CA LEU A 171 11.68 23.36 -3.06
C LEU A 171 12.84 24.31 -2.79
N THR A 172 12.67 25.57 -3.17
CA THR A 172 13.59 26.66 -2.82
C THR A 172 13.25 27.20 -1.43
N GLU A 173 14.07 28.12 -0.92
CA GLU A 173 13.73 28.87 0.29
C GLU A 173 12.52 29.78 0.04
N GLY A 174 11.60 29.85 1.00
CA GLY A 174 10.41 30.69 0.95
C GLY A 174 9.11 29.96 1.22
N GLU A 175 8.00 30.66 1.05
CA GLU A 175 6.66 30.10 1.16
C GLU A 175 6.24 29.45 -0.14
N HIS A 176 5.73 28.23 -0.06
CA HIS A 176 5.23 27.48 -1.21
C HIS A 176 3.83 26.95 -0.94
N THR A 177 3.00 26.97 -1.99
CA THR A 177 1.70 26.31 -2.02
C THR A 177 1.80 25.04 -2.86
N ILE A 178 1.26 23.95 -2.35
CA ILE A 178 1.31 22.63 -3.01
C ILE A 178 -0.11 22.15 -3.24
N GLU A 179 -0.42 21.89 -4.51
CA GLU A 179 -1.69 21.29 -4.91
C GLU A 179 -1.41 19.97 -5.62
N MET A 180 -2.05 18.90 -5.15
CA MET A 180 -1.96 17.58 -5.75
C MET A 180 -3.34 17.11 -6.16
N ARG A 181 -3.47 16.62 -7.40
CA ARG A 181 -4.72 16.11 -7.96
C ARG A 181 -4.47 14.76 -8.60
N TYR A 182 -5.25 13.78 -8.19
CA TYR A 182 -5.15 12.42 -8.71
C TYR A 182 -6.28 12.10 -9.69
N ARG A 183 -5.92 11.57 -10.84
CA ARG A 183 -6.87 11.02 -11.82
C ARG A 183 -6.36 9.65 -12.27
N PRO A 184 -7.08 8.56 -11.98
CA PRO A 184 -6.66 7.22 -12.40
C PRO A 184 -6.38 7.16 -13.90
N ALA A 185 -5.24 6.57 -14.26
CA ALA A 185 -4.90 6.33 -15.65
C ALA A 185 -5.99 5.46 -16.31
N GLY A 186 -6.47 5.85 -17.47
CA GLY A 186 -7.53 5.11 -18.18
C GLY A 186 -8.96 5.46 -17.80
N LEU A 187 -9.23 6.26 -16.76
CA LEU A 187 -10.60 6.66 -16.38
C LEU A 187 -11.37 7.29 -17.56
N ILE A 188 -10.76 8.24 -18.26
CA ILE A 188 -11.39 8.92 -19.41
C ILE A 188 -11.66 7.93 -20.54
N ILE A 189 -10.69 7.06 -20.85
CA ILE A 189 -10.83 6.03 -21.89
C ILE A 189 -11.96 5.07 -21.52
N GLY A 190 -12.01 4.62 -20.26
CA GLY A 190 -13.08 3.75 -19.75
C GLY A 190 -14.46 4.38 -19.87
N ILE A 191 -14.60 5.67 -19.54
CA ILE A 191 -15.86 6.42 -19.72
C ILE A 191 -16.28 6.46 -21.20
N ILE A 192 -15.36 6.78 -22.10
CA ILE A 192 -15.64 6.85 -23.54
C ILE A 192 -16.11 5.50 -24.06
N VAL A 193 -15.39 4.42 -23.75
CA VAL A 193 -15.77 3.06 -24.16
C VAL A 193 -17.13 2.67 -23.62
N SER A 194 -17.42 2.95 -22.36
CA SER A 194 -18.71 2.67 -21.73
C SER A 194 -19.86 3.43 -22.41
N LEU A 195 -19.65 4.70 -22.76
CA LEU A 195 -20.67 5.50 -23.47
C LEU A 195 -20.91 4.96 -24.88
N ILE A 196 -19.87 4.54 -25.62
CA ILE A 196 -20.00 3.92 -26.93
C ILE A 196 -20.80 2.62 -26.83
N CYS A 197 -20.45 1.73 -25.89
CA CYS A 197 -21.18 0.48 -25.68
C CYS A 197 -22.66 0.73 -25.35
N LEU A 198 -22.95 1.71 -24.49
CA LEU A 198 -24.31 2.08 -24.13
C LEU A 198 -25.08 2.60 -25.36
N ALA A 199 -24.46 3.44 -26.19
CA ALA A 199 -25.08 3.97 -27.43
C ALA A 199 -25.41 2.84 -28.41
N VAL A 200 -24.48 1.87 -28.62
CA VAL A 200 -24.70 0.71 -29.47
C VAL A 200 -25.85 -0.14 -28.92
N PHE A 201 -25.88 -0.40 -27.62
CA PHE A 201 -26.95 -1.18 -26.97
C PHE A 201 -28.32 -0.53 -27.18
N VAL A 202 -28.43 0.79 -26.96
CA VAL A 202 -29.67 1.56 -27.22
C VAL A 202 -30.07 1.47 -28.68
N ALA A 203 -29.12 1.61 -29.61
CA ALA A 203 -29.39 1.52 -31.06
C ALA A 203 -29.97 0.14 -31.41
N ILE A 204 -29.40 -0.94 -30.91
CA ILE A 204 -29.92 -2.32 -31.11
C ILE A 204 -31.38 -2.43 -30.65
N ILE A 205 -31.66 -1.99 -29.43
CA ILE A 205 -33.04 -2.00 -28.88
C ILE A 205 -34.01 -1.23 -29.78
N LEU A 206 -33.62 -0.05 -30.23
CA LEU A 206 -34.46 0.79 -31.10
C LEU A 206 -34.69 0.12 -32.45
N LEU A 207 -33.68 -0.50 -33.05
CA LEU A 207 -33.77 -1.24 -34.28
C LEU A 207 -34.70 -2.45 -34.15
N GLU A 208 -34.57 -3.23 -33.08
CA GLU A 208 -35.47 -4.35 -32.81
C GLU A 208 -36.93 -3.90 -32.61
N ARG A 209 -37.16 -2.84 -31.85
CA ARG A 209 -38.50 -2.27 -31.66
C ARG A 209 -39.10 -1.81 -33.01
N ARG A 210 -38.30 -1.21 -33.90
CA ARG A 210 -38.76 -0.81 -35.27
C ARG A 210 -39.11 -2.04 -36.11
N ARG A 211 -38.26 -3.09 -36.09
CA ARG A 211 -38.52 -4.35 -36.83
C ARG A 211 -39.79 -5.05 -36.34
N ARG A 212 -40.01 -5.15 -35.03
CA ARG A 212 -41.25 -5.73 -34.48
C ARG A 212 -42.52 -4.95 -34.84
N LYS A 213 -42.43 -3.63 -34.98
CA LYS A 213 -43.58 -2.81 -35.44
C LYS A 213 -43.87 -2.99 -36.93
N MET A 214 -42.90 -3.37 -37.75
CA MET A 214 -43.06 -3.58 -39.20
C MET A 214 -43.48 -5.02 -39.54
N SER A 215 -43.22 -6.00 -38.66
CA SER A 215 -43.74 -7.37 -38.74
C SER A 215 -45.10 -7.37 -38.05
N GLY A 216 -46.18 -7.13 -38.79
CA GLY A 216 -47.56 -7.22 -38.30
C GLY A 216 -47.85 -8.60 -37.71
N PRO A 217 -48.98 -8.79 -36.99
CA PRO A 217 -49.32 -10.05 -36.34
C PRO A 217 -49.38 -11.14 -37.42
N GLN A 218 -48.52 -12.18 -37.32
CA GLN A 218 -48.68 -13.42 -38.10
C GLN A 218 -49.94 -14.08 -37.59
N VAL A 219 -50.98 -14.03 -38.39
CA VAL A 219 -52.18 -14.85 -38.17
C VAL A 219 -51.75 -16.30 -38.31
N PRO A 220 -52.05 -17.17 -37.35
CA PRO A 220 -51.74 -18.60 -37.49
C PRO A 220 -52.66 -19.18 -38.60
N GLU A 221 -52.05 -19.72 -39.64
CA GLU A 221 -52.69 -20.31 -40.83
C GLU A 221 -53.39 -21.68 -40.55
N ASP A 222 -53.67 -21.98 -39.31
CA ASP A 222 -54.12 -23.35 -38.88
C ASP A 222 -55.62 -23.42 -38.52
N GLN A 223 -56.50 -22.55 -39.02
CA GLN A 223 -57.95 -22.67 -38.89
C GLN A 223 -58.77 -22.67 -40.17
N ALA A 224 -58.14 -22.89 -41.32
CA ALA A 224 -58.84 -22.90 -42.60
C ALA A 224 -59.20 -24.30 -43.15
N GLN A 225 -59.07 -25.37 -42.38
CA GLN A 225 -59.40 -26.70 -42.85
C GLN A 225 -60.17 -27.50 -41.78
N GLN A 226 -61.43 -27.21 -41.50
CA GLN A 226 -62.39 -28.17 -40.96
C GLN A 226 -63.79 -27.64 -41.18
N HIS A 227 -64.36 -27.87 -42.38
CA HIS A 227 -65.75 -28.20 -42.56
C HIS A 227 -65.90 -28.97 -43.87
N PRO A 228 -66.06 -30.33 -43.83
CA PRO A 228 -66.80 -31.00 -44.88
C PRO A 228 -68.23 -31.31 -44.39
N PHE A 229 -69.17 -30.91 -45.18
CA PHE A 229 -70.51 -31.48 -45.41
C PHE A 229 -71.14 -32.48 -44.42
N ARG A 230 -72.24 -32.14 -43.77
CA ARG A 230 -73.56 -32.76 -43.98
C ARG A 230 -74.66 -31.89 -43.42
#